data_603bfebff1d9d8d88f3ef9e2bc74d509
#
_entry.id   603bfebff1d9d8d88f3ef9e2bc74d509
#
_cell.length_a   1.000
_cell.length_b   1.000
_cell.length_c   1.000
_cell.angle_alpha   90.00
_cell.angle_beta   90.00
_cell.angle_gamma   90.00
#
_symmetry.space_group_name_H-M   'P 1'
#
loop_
_entity.id
_entity.type
_entity.pdbx_description
1 polymer ?
#
loop_
_entity_poly.entity_id
_entity_poly.type
_entity_poly.pdbx_seq_one_letter_code
_entity_poly.pdbx_strand_id
1 'polypeptide(L)'
;MGNHIANSLNCIVIGAGIAGACTAASLARRGWQVTVVDAADPPASGASGLPVGLYAPYISADNNFTSQISAVGVQFTQKLARRLLLEGVDWQPSGVMTRKYGEPEQWHADAGWIKPAALVQACLSQANITWRGNCRVKRLVQNGEIWTLFDNDDQVLQQADMLVITASNQSADLLQDVPHAPKLNFQAVRGQVTYGNLKETKTSPQHPTHPINGGGSYIETDTQWLIGATYDRDNLSLEPSIRDQVDNFERLENLVPDIAEQLKPTFERGLVKNWVGIRCATTDRLPIVGEIMQGLWVCTAMASRGLTFAPLCAELLAGLLHHEALPLNARLVKALSIQRYMRK
;
A
#
# COMPACT_ATOMS: atom_id res chain seq x y z
N MET A 1 1.37 12.63 -47.18
CA MET A 1 1.48 11.56 -46.18
C MET A 1 1.78 12.24 -44.85
N GLY A 2 0.75 12.54 -44.08
CA GLY A 2 0.87 13.16 -42.77
C GLY A 2 1.30 12.10 -41.74
N ASN A 3 2.48 12.25 -41.16
CA ASN A 3 2.86 11.53 -39.97
C ASN A 3 1.91 11.95 -38.84
N HIS A 4 0.86 11.19 -38.58
CA HIS A 4 0.21 11.17 -37.30
C HIS A 4 1.24 10.57 -36.31
N ILE A 5 2.02 11.43 -35.65
CA ILE A 5 2.66 11.08 -34.40
C ILE A 5 1.46 10.76 -33.48
N ALA A 6 1.24 9.49 -33.20
CA ALA A 6 0.29 9.08 -32.18
C ALA A 6 0.72 9.82 -30.90
N ASN A 7 -0.08 10.79 -30.45
CA ASN A 7 0.15 11.45 -29.17
C ASN A 7 0.22 10.33 -28.14
N SER A 8 1.42 10.10 -27.59
CA SER A 8 1.57 9.14 -26.49
C SER A 8 0.76 9.67 -25.32
N LEU A 9 -0.17 8.86 -24.84
CA LEU A 9 -1.01 9.19 -23.69
C LEU A 9 -0.12 9.47 -22.47
N ASN A 10 -0.22 10.66 -21.89
CA ASN A 10 0.60 11.09 -20.77
C ASN A 10 -0.21 11.11 -19.48
N CYS A 11 0.35 10.49 -18.44
CA CYS A 11 -0.25 10.45 -17.13
C CYS A 11 0.75 10.89 -16.05
N ILE A 12 0.26 11.65 -15.06
CA ILE A 12 1.01 11.90 -13.82
C ILE A 12 0.31 11.17 -12.68
N VAL A 13 1.08 10.37 -11.94
CA VAL A 13 0.66 9.72 -10.70
C VAL A 13 1.25 10.49 -9.53
N ILE A 14 0.42 10.99 -8.62
CA ILE A 14 0.83 11.78 -7.46
C ILE A 14 0.87 10.89 -6.22
N GLY A 15 2.08 10.59 -5.76
CA GLY A 15 2.36 9.69 -4.63
C GLY A 15 3.09 8.43 -5.06
N ALA A 16 4.30 8.19 -4.55
CA ALA A 16 5.15 7.03 -4.84
C ALA A 16 5.13 5.97 -3.74
N GLY A 17 4.01 5.83 -3.07
CA GLY A 17 3.70 4.66 -2.25
C GLY A 17 3.28 3.47 -3.11
N ILE A 18 2.91 2.35 -2.46
CA ILE A 18 2.54 1.12 -3.16
C ILE A 18 1.35 1.30 -4.11
N ALA A 19 0.37 2.15 -3.77
CA ALA A 19 -0.77 2.43 -4.63
C ALA A 19 -0.34 3.11 -5.94
N GLY A 20 0.51 4.16 -5.84
CA GLY A 20 1.01 4.89 -7.00
C GLY A 20 1.92 4.04 -7.87
N ALA A 21 2.86 3.32 -7.27
CA ALA A 21 3.78 2.46 -8.00
C ALA A 21 3.06 1.35 -8.77
N CYS A 22 2.09 0.66 -8.15
CA CYS A 22 1.27 -0.35 -8.83
C CYS A 22 0.42 0.27 -9.95
N THR A 23 -0.17 1.46 -9.71
CA THR A 23 -0.96 2.17 -10.72
C THR A 23 -0.11 2.57 -11.92
N ALA A 24 1.07 3.16 -11.68
CA ALA A 24 2.01 3.51 -12.73
C ALA A 24 2.42 2.29 -13.56
N ALA A 25 2.79 1.18 -12.91
CA ALA A 25 3.15 -0.05 -13.59
C ALA A 25 2.00 -0.65 -14.41
N SER A 26 0.75 -0.54 -13.94
CA SER A 26 -0.43 -1.02 -14.66
C SER A 26 -0.74 -0.18 -15.89
N LEU A 27 -0.63 1.15 -15.81
CA LEU A 27 -0.82 2.09 -16.91
C LEU A 27 0.31 1.98 -17.96
N ALA A 28 1.57 1.95 -17.50
CA ALA A 28 2.72 1.85 -18.39
C ALA A 28 2.69 0.58 -19.26
N ARG A 29 2.23 -0.55 -18.73
CA ARG A 29 2.02 -1.78 -19.51
C ARG A 29 0.95 -1.65 -20.61
N ARG A 30 0.09 -0.67 -20.48
CA ARG A 30 -0.96 -0.33 -21.47
C ARG A 30 -0.54 0.79 -22.41
N GLY A 31 0.75 1.14 -22.42
CA GLY A 31 1.34 2.10 -23.35
C GLY A 31 1.33 3.55 -22.90
N TRP A 32 0.91 3.85 -21.66
CA TRP A 32 0.99 5.20 -21.09
C TRP A 32 2.45 5.59 -20.79
N GLN A 33 2.79 6.84 -21.09
CA GLN A 33 3.98 7.49 -20.52
C GLN A 33 3.60 8.04 -19.14
N VAL A 34 4.16 7.47 -18.09
CA VAL A 34 3.75 7.78 -16.71
C VAL A 34 4.89 8.50 -15.99
N THR A 35 4.60 9.69 -15.48
CA THR A 35 5.48 10.35 -14.51
C THR A 35 4.91 10.16 -13.11
N VAL A 36 5.70 9.59 -12.20
CA VAL A 36 5.33 9.49 -10.79
C VAL A 36 6.05 10.58 -10.03
N VAL A 37 5.29 11.40 -9.29
CA VAL A 37 5.82 12.49 -8.46
C VAL A 37 5.52 12.25 -6.99
N ASP A 38 6.45 12.59 -6.10
CA ASP A 38 6.24 12.54 -4.65
C ASP A 38 6.99 13.67 -3.95
N ALA A 39 6.46 14.11 -2.82
CA ALA A 39 7.08 15.13 -1.98
C ALA A 39 8.38 14.64 -1.32
N ALA A 40 8.55 13.33 -1.20
CA ALA A 40 9.71 12.68 -0.60
C ALA A 40 10.63 12.06 -1.67
N ASP A 41 11.87 11.82 -1.31
CA ASP A 41 12.86 11.02 -2.01
C ASP A 41 13.73 10.32 -0.93
N PRO A 42 13.82 8.99 -0.97
CA PRO A 42 13.42 8.04 -2.02
C PRO A 42 11.91 7.73 -2.04
N PRO A 43 11.41 6.97 -3.07
CA PRO A 43 10.03 6.47 -3.07
C PRO A 43 9.79 5.51 -1.91
N ALA A 44 8.52 5.24 -1.58
CA ALA A 44 8.10 4.43 -0.43
C ALA A 44 8.43 5.05 0.95
N SER A 45 8.69 6.34 1.05
CA SER A 45 9.03 7.02 2.32
C SER A 45 7.90 7.09 3.34
N GLY A 46 6.64 6.82 2.95
CA GLY A 46 5.48 6.73 3.86
C GLY A 46 5.24 5.31 4.38
N ALA A 47 3.96 4.93 4.53
CA ALA A 47 3.55 3.59 5.02
C ALA A 47 4.13 2.41 4.20
N SER A 48 4.54 2.66 2.96
CA SER A 48 5.18 1.67 2.09
C SER A 48 6.65 1.41 2.40
N GLY A 49 7.25 2.17 3.33
CA GLY A 49 8.60 1.92 3.86
C GLY A 49 8.66 0.85 4.94
N LEU A 50 7.56 0.17 5.25
CA LEU A 50 7.53 -0.96 6.18
C LEU A 50 8.62 -1.99 5.79
N PRO A 51 9.48 -2.45 6.74
CA PRO A 51 10.57 -3.37 6.40
C PRO A 51 10.12 -4.65 5.71
N VAL A 52 9.05 -5.26 6.21
CA VAL A 52 8.38 -6.41 5.61
C VAL A 52 6.90 -6.42 6.02
N GLY A 53 6.01 -6.82 5.12
CA GLY A 53 4.58 -6.87 5.39
C GLY A 53 3.92 -8.12 4.79
N LEU A 54 2.74 -8.47 5.31
CA LEU A 54 1.95 -9.59 4.81
C LEU A 54 1.07 -9.19 3.64
N TYR A 55 0.93 -10.11 2.70
CA TYR A 55 -0.23 -10.16 1.81
C TYR A 55 -1.03 -11.44 2.13
N ALA A 56 -2.23 -11.27 2.64
CA ALA A 56 -3.08 -12.37 3.08
C ALA A 56 -4.55 -12.00 2.91
N PRO A 57 -5.44 -12.98 2.70
CA PRO A 57 -6.87 -12.74 2.67
C PRO A 57 -7.35 -12.35 4.08
N TYR A 58 -8.37 -11.53 4.14
CA TYR A 58 -9.13 -11.30 5.36
C TYR A 58 -10.35 -12.20 5.36
N ILE A 59 -10.53 -12.99 6.40
CA ILE A 59 -11.67 -13.88 6.53
C ILE A 59 -12.63 -13.32 7.60
N SER A 60 -13.88 -13.10 7.20
CA SER A 60 -14.98 -12.75 8.09
C SER A 60 -16.11 -13.79 7.96
N ALA A 61 -16.84 -14.03 9.04
CA ALA A 61 -17.90 -15.01 9.06
C ALA A 61 -19.04 -14.69 8.07
N ASP A 62 -19.30 -13.41 7.82
CA ASP A 62 -20.32 -12.90 6.90
C ASP A 62 -19.83 -12.75 5.45
N ASN A 63 -18.59 -13.13 5.16
CA ASN A 63 -17.95 -12.95 3.85
C ASN A 63 -18.17 -11.54 3.27
N ASN A 64 -17.90 -10.51 4.08
CA ASN A 64 -18.10 -9.12 3.70
C ASN A 64 -17.23 -8.67 2.53
N PHE A 65 -17.42 -7.43 2.08
CA PHE A 65 -16.67 -6.88 0.94
C PHE A 65 -15.14 -6.97 1.11
N THR A 66 -14.65 -6.69 2.32
CA THR A 66 -13.20 -6.79 2.60
C THR A 66 -12.70 -8.22 2.42
N SER A 67 -13.45 -9.24 2.85
CA SER A 67 -13.11 -10.65 2.64
C SER A 67 -13.03 -10.99 1.15
N GLN A 68 -14.08 -10.67 0.41
CA GLN A 68 -14.16 -10.98 -1.01
C GLN A 68 -13.07 -10.27 -1.83
N ILE A 69 -12.84 -8.97 -1.57
CA ILE A 69 -11.85 -8.16 -2.29
C ILE A 69 -10.43 -8.62 -1.93
N SER A 70 -10.16 -8.92 -0.65
CA SER A 70 -8.82 -9.36 -0.24
C SER A 70 -8.45 -10.72 -0.80
N ALA A 71 -9.40 -11.64 -0.95
CA ALA A 71 -9.16 -12.94 -1.57
C ALA A 71 -8.68 -12.79 -3.03
N VAL A 72 -9.34 -11.92 -3.81
CA VAL A 72 -8.90 -11.59 -5.18
C VAL A 72 -7.57 -10.82 -5.13
N GLY A 73 -7.42 -9.88 -4.21
CA GLY A 73 -6.22 -9.04 -4.07
C GLY A 73 -4.95 -9.85 -3.85
N VAL A 74 -5.01 -10.92 -3.05
CA VAL A 74 -3.87 -11.84 -2.84
C VAL A 74 -3.34 -12.40 -4.16
N GLN A 75 -4.23 -12.82 -5.06
CA GLN A 75 -3.84 -13.38 -6.37
C GLN A 75 -3.14 -12.33 -7.24
N PHE A 76 -3.64 -11.08 -7.26
CA PHE A 76 -3.01 -9.99 -8.00
C PHE A 76 -1.64 -9.62 -7.43
N THR A 77 -1.52 -9.62 -6.12
CA THR A 77 -0.25 -9.36 -5.43
C THR A 77 0.78 -10.43 -5.76
N GLN A 78 0.41 -11.69 -5.65
CA GLN A 78 1.28 -12.81 -5.96
C GLN A 78 1.73 -12.81 -7.43
N LYS A 79 0.80 -12.52 -8.37
CA LYS A 79 1.10 -12.41 -9.79
C LYS A 79 2.08 -11.27 -10.08
N LEU A 80 1.92 -10.12 -9.41
CA LEU A 80 2.81 -8.98 -9.57
C LEU A 80 4.20 -9.27 -8.97
N ALA A 81 4.26 -9.84 -7.75
CA ALA A 81 5.49 -10.20 -7.08
C ALA A 81 6.31 -11.22 -7.88
N ARG A 82 5.70 -12.29 -8.36
CA ARG A 82 6.38 -13.29 -9.23
C ARG A 82 7.00 -12.69 -10.48
N ARG A 83 6.42 -11.62 -11.02
CA ARG A 83 6.93 -10.97 -12.21
C ARG A 83 8.09 -10.03 -11.93
N LEU A 84 8.12 -9.38 -10.78
CA LEU A 84 8.99 -8.23 -10.53
C LEU A 84 10.02 -8.42 -9.44
N LEU A 85 9.82 -9.39 -8.53
CA LEU A 85 10.60 -9.53 -7.31
C LEU A 85 11.39 -10.85 -7.29
N LEU A 86 12.50 -10.82 -6.57
CA LEU A 86 13.31 -12.02 -6.32
C LEU A 86 12.73 -12.78 -5.12
N GLU A 87 12.26 -14.02 -5.39
CA GLU A 87 11.75 -14.91 -4.35
C GLU A 87 12.84 -15.29 -3.35
N GLY A 88 12.47 -15.37 -2.06
CA GLY A 88 13.40 -15.60 -0.94
C GLY A 88 14.10 -14.32 -0.47
N VAL A 89 14.23 -13.30 -1.30
CA VAL A 89 14.91 -12.03 -0.98
C VAL A 89 13.94 -10.89 -0.75
N ASP A 90 13.08 -10.61 -1.74
CA ASP A 90 12.15 -9.48 -1.70
C ASP A 90 10.74 -9.89 -1.29
N TRP A 91 10.40 -11.15 -1.52
CA TRP A 91 9.10 -11.72 -1.19
C TRP A 91 9.19 -13.24 -1.05
N GLN A 92 8.18 -13.83 -0.39
CA GLN A 92 8.05 -15.28 -0.29
C GLN A 92 6.57 -15.68 -0.25
N PRO A 93 6.11 -16.60 -1.12
CA PRO A 93 4.80 -17.23 -1.04
C PRO A 93 4.81 -18.40 -0.03
N SER A 94 5.16 -18.07 1.21
CA SER A 94 5.38 -19.04 2.30
C SER A 94 4.10 -19.60 2.88
N GLY A 95 2.92 -19.09 2.46
CA GLY A 95 1.71 -19.22 3.23
C GLY A 95 1.70 -18.28 4.45
N VAL A 96 0.57 -18.21 5.12
CA VAL A 96 0.38 -17.47 6.39
C VAL A 96 -0.56 -18.26 7.27
N MET A 97 -0.19 -18.45 8.55
CA MET A 97 -1.09 -18.97 9.58
C MET A 97 -1.81 -17.83 10.26
N THR A 98 -3.14 -17.87 10.32
CA THR A 98 -3.92 -16.91 11.13
C THR A 98 -4.37 -17.56 12.42
N ARG A 99 -4.05 -16.92 13.53
CA ARG A 99 -4.44 -17.29 14.91
C ARG A 99 -5.38 -16.23 15.47
N LYS A 100 -6.57 -16.64 15.92
CA LYS A 100 -7.48 -15.79 16.66
C LYS A 100 -7.89 -16.50 17.94
N TYR A 101 -7.99 -15.72 19.01
CA TYR A 101 -8.39 -16.28 20.30
C TYR A 101 -9.77 -16.97 20.21
N GLY A 102 -9.82 -18.23 20.65
CA GLY A 102 -11.06 -19.03 20.65
C GLY A 102 -11.50 -19.55 19.28
N GLU A 103 -10.75 -19.30 18.19
CA GLU A 103 -11.01 -19.86 16.86
C GLU A 103 -9.94 -20.87 16.47
N PRO A 104 -10.26 -21.86 15.60
CA PRO A 104 -9.24 -22.73 15.00
C PRO A 104 -8.24 -21.94 14.16
N GLU A 105 -7.00 -22.38 14.14
CA GLU A 105 -5.98 -21.81 13.24
C GLU A 105 -6.38 -21.97 11.77
N GLN A 106 -6.15 -20.92 10.98
CA GLN A 106 -6.50 -20.89 9.56
C GLN A 106 -5.24 -20.75 8.71
N TRP A 107 -5.01 -21.72 7.84
CA TRP A 107 -3.91 -21.72 6.88
C TRP A 107 -4.32 -21.05 5.56
N HIS A 108 -3.49 -20.13 5.08
CA HIS A 108 -3.68 -19.42 3.81
C HIS A 108 -2.50 -19.70 2.88
N ALA A 109 -2.61 -20.75 2.06
CA ALA A 109 -1.53 -21.22 1.20
C ALA A 109 -1.07 -20.17 0.16
N ASP A 110 -1.99 -19.35 -0.35
CA ASP A 110 -1.69 -18.33 -1.36
C ASP A 110 -1.18 -17.00 -0.76
N ALA A 111 -0.99 -16.95 0.55
CA ALA A 111 -0.48 -15.77 1.26
C ALA A 111 1.04 -15.81 1.39
N GLY A 112 1.61 -14.75 1.93
CA GLY A 112 3.05 -14.68 2.18
C GLY A 112 3.48 -13.30 2.68
N TRP A 113 4.78 -13.02 2.54
CA TRP A 113 5.34 -11.72 2.90
C TRP A 113 6.02 -11.05 1.70
N ILE A 114 6.08 -9.72 1.74
CA ILE A 114 6.76 -8.87 0.75
C ILE A 114 7.48 -7.74 1.49
N LYS A 115 8.64 -7.32 0.99
CA LYS A 115 9.27 -6.03 1.32
C LYS A 115 8.61 -4.94 0.46
N PRO A 116 7.75 -4.07 1.02
CA PRO A 116 6.95 -3.16 0.19
C PRO A 116 7.80 -2.19 -0.61
N ALA A 117 8.90 -1.69 -0.04
CA ALA A 117 9.81 -0.79 -0.74
C ALA A 117 10.45 -1.44 -1.98
N ALA A 118 10.79 -2.75 -1.93
CA ALA A 118 11.28 -3.48 -3.08
C ALA A 118 10.23 -3.57 -4.19
N LEU A 119 8.97 -3.83 -3.84
CA LEU A 119 7.87 -3.86 -4.83
C LEU A 119 7.64 -2.48 -5.46
N VAL A 120 7.66 -1.41 -4.66
CA VAL A 120 7.55 -0.03 -5.16
C VAL A 120 8.68 0.26 -6.15
N GLN A 121 9.93 0.00 -5.77
CA GLN A 121 11.10 0.22 -6.62
C GLN A 121 11.01 -0.58 -7.93
N ALA A 122 10.65 -1.84 -7.86
CA ALA A 122 10.51 -2.71 -9.02
C ALA A 122 9.39 -2.25 -9.97
N CYS A 123 8.28 -1.74 -9.43
CA CYS A 123 7.21 -1.12 -10.23
C CYS A 123 7.69 0.15 -10.92
N LEU A 124 8.37 1.04 -10.21
CA LEU A 124 8.83 2.32 -10.75
C LEU A 124 9.98 2.16 -11.77
N SER A 125 10.71 1.05 -11.75
CA SER A 125 11.78 0.73 -12.70
C SER A 125 11.27 0.15 -14.04
N GLN A 126 9.96 0.05 -14.23
CA GLN A 126 9.40 -0.45 -15.49
C GLN A 126 9.57 0.58 -16.62
N ALA A 127 9.62 0.10 -17.86
CA ALA A 127 9.64 0.96 -19.05
C ALA A 127 8.43 1.92 -19.07
N ASN A 128 8.61 3.09 -19.66
CA ASN A 128 7.60 4.16 -19.75
C ASN A 128 7.23 4.81 -18.41
N ILE A 129 7.99 4.59 -17.34
CA ILE A 129 7.81 5.26 -16.06
C ILE A 129 9.00 6.16 -15.75
N THR A 130 8.71 7.41 -15.42
CA THR A 130 9.71 8.39 -14.94
C THR A 130 9.41 8.70 -13.48
N TRP A 131 10.39 8.58 -12.60
CA TRP A 131 10.30 8.94 -11.19
C TRP A 131 10.87 10.35 -10.93
N ARG A 132 10.14 11.15 -10.12
CA ARG A 132 10.57 12.48 -9.66
C ARG A 132 10.24 12.63 -8.16
N GLY A 133 11.25 12.48 -7.31
CA GLY A 133 11.19 12.80 -5.89
C GLY A 133 11.34 14.30 -5.62
N ASN A 134 11.19 14.70 -4.35
CA ASN A 134 11.26 16.10 -3.90
C ASN A 134 10.33 17.03 -4.70
N CYS A 135 9.20 16.49 -5.17
CA CYS A 135 8.22 17.17 -5.99
C CYS A 135 6.89 17.27 -5.23
N ARG A 136 6.75 18.28 -4.38
CA ARG A 136 5.57 18.49 -3.56
C ARG A 136 4.49 19.22 -4.35
N VAL A 137 3.45 18.50 -4.73
CA VAL A 137 2.25 19.07 -5.38
C VAL A 137 1.37 19.72 -4.32
N LYS A 138 0.96 20.96 -4.56
CA LYS A 138 0.05 21.74 -3.70
C LYS A 138 -1.33 21.90 -4.32
N ARG A 139 -1.41 22.18 -5.60
CA ARG A 139 -2.66 22.52 -6.29
C ARG A 139 -2.74 21.91 -7.68
N LEU A 140 -3.96 21.55 -8.07
CA LEU A 140 -4.29 20.99 -9.39
C LEU A 140 -5.22 21.97 -10.13
N VAL A 141 -4.93 22.25 -11.39
CA VAL A 141 -5.79 23.08 -12.24
C VAL A 141 -6.00 22.40 -13.58
N GLN A 142 -7.24 22.35 -14.01
CA GLN A 142 -7.60 21.90 -15.35
C GLN A 142 -7.79 23.09 -16.29
N ASN A 143 -7.10 23.08 -17.42
CA ASN A 143 -7.25 24.04 -18.51
C ASN A 143 -7.57 23.29 -19.80
N GLY A 144 -8.84 23.29 -20.19
CA GLY A 144 -9.33 22.42 -21.28
C GLY A 144 -9.18 20.94 -20.91
N GLU A 145 -8.44 20.18 -21.71
CA GLU A 145 -8.18 18.75 -21.46
C GLU A 145 -6.88 18.51 -20.69
N ILE A 146 -6.10 19.57 -20.40
CA ILE A 146 -4.77 19.45 -19.77
C ILE A 146 -4.85 19.79 -18.29
N TRP A 147 -4.28 18.92 -17.48
CA TRP A 147 -4.08 19.13 -16.06
C TRP A 147 -2.69 19.71 -15.78
N THR A 148 -2.63 20.72 -14.92
CA THR A 148 -1.38 21.38 -14.48
C THR A 148 -1.21 21.22 -12.97
N LEU A 149 -0.04 20.77 -12.55
CA LEU A 149 0.38 20.66 -11.16
C LEU A 149 1.18 21.89 -10.75
N PHE A 150 0.88 22.42 -9.56
CA PHE A 150 1.60 23.56 -8.97
C PHE A 150 2.19 23.18 -7.61
N ASP A 151 3.33 23.77 -7.29
CA ASP A 151 3.94 23.70 -5.96
C ASP A 151 3.37 24.76 -4.99
N ASN A 152 4.03 24.92 -3.82
CA ASN A 152 3.63 25.90 -2.80
C ASN A 152 3.88 27.35 -3.22
N ASP A 153 4.75 27.60 -4.17
CA ASP A 153 5.15 28.90 -4.68
C ASP A 153 4.41 29.25 -5.99
N ASP A 154 3.31 28.51 -6.29
CA ASP A 154 2.53 28.59 -7.53
C ASP A 154 3.35 28.42 -8.82
N GLN A 155 4.50 27.73 -8.72
CA GLN A 155 5.27 27.38 -9.90
C GLN A 155 4.70 26.11 -10.55
N VAL A 156 4.68 26.06 -11.88
CA VAL A 156 4.26 24.88 -12.63
C VAL A 156 5.28 23.77 -12.46
N LEU A 157 4.89 22.66 -11.90
CA LEU A 157 5.70 21.47 -11.75
C LEU A 157 5.69 20.59 -12.99
N GLN A 158 4.50 20.34 -13.53
CA GLN A 158 4.29 19.48 -14.70
C GLN A 158 2.86 19.56 -15.23
N GLN A 159 2.66 19.08 -16.48
CA GLN A 159 1.35 18.99 -17.13
C GLN A 159 1.16 17.60 -17.74
N ALA A 160 -0.09 17.14 -17.80
CA ALA A 160 -0.49 15.88 -18.44
C ALA A 160 -1.95 15.87 -18.86
N ASP A 161 -2.30 14.92 -19.72
CA ASP A 161 -3.67 14.65 -20.16
C ASP A 161 -4.49 14.01 -19.03
N MET A 162 -3.83 13.28 -18.12
CA MET A 162 -4.46 12.56 -17.02
C MET A 162 -3.66 12.65 -15.73
N LEU A 163 -4.35 12.79 -14.61
CA LEU A 163 -3.80 12.69 -13.25
C LEU A 163 -4.43 11.50 -12.52
N VAL A 164 -3.59 10.82 -11.72
CA VAL A 164 -4.06 9.84 -10.72
C VAL A 164 -3.55 10.22 -9.34
N ILE A 165 -4.46 10.51 -8.42
CA ILE A 165 -4.13 10.84 -7.03
C ILE A 165 -4.01 9.55 -6.22
N THR A 166 -2.81 9.31 -5.67
CA THR A 166 -2.46 8.14 -4.82
C THR A 166 -1.75 8.55 -3.53
N ALA A 167 -1.92 9.81 -3.14
CA ALA A 167 -1.16 10.51 -2.09
C ALA A 167 -1.63 10.21 -0.66
N SER A 168 -2.25 9.04 -0.41
CA SER A 168 -2.67 8.63 0.94
C SER A 168 -3.58 9.69 1.60
N ASN A 169 -3.31 10.11 2.83
CA ASN A 169 -4.11 11.13 3.54
C ASN A 169 -4.11 12.48 2.82
N GLN A 170 -3.03 12.84 2.12
CA GLN A 170 -2.91 14.09 1.37
C GLN A 170 -3.80 14.13 0.12
N SER A 171 -4.38 13.00 -0.30
CA SER A 171 -5.32 12.97 -1.42
C SER A 171 -6.55 13.87 -1.19
N ALA A 172 -6.99 14.04 0.05
CA ALA A 172 -8.09 14.94 0.39
C ALA A 172 -7.72 16.42 0.19
N ASP A 173 -6.51 16.80 0.58
CA ASP A 173 -6.00 18.17 0.45
C ASP A 173 -5.85 18.56 -1.03
N LEU A 174 -5.36 17.65 -1.86
CA LEU A 174 -5.21 17.86 -3.31
C LEU A 174 -6.55 18.06 -4.04
N LEU A 175 -7.64 17.53 -3.48
CA LEU A 175 -8.98 17.67 -4.04
C LEU A 175 -9.74 18.87 -3.49
N GLN A 176 -9.24 19.55 -2.47
CA GLN A 176 -9.95 20.62 -1.77
C GLN A 176 -10.38 21.76 -2.70
N ASP A 177 -9.50 22.14 -3.62
CA ASP A 177 -9.72 23.28 -4.54
C ASP A 177 -10.17 22.83 -5.94
N VAL A 178 -10.39 21.52 -6.14
CA VAL A 178 -10.89 20.99 -7.42
C VAL A 178 -12.42 21.13 -7.46
N PRO A 179 -12.99 21.88 -8.44
CA PRO A 179 -14.43 22.07 -8.53
C PRO A 179 -15.18 20.73 -8.61
N HIS A 180 -16.27 20.63 -7.85
CA HIS A 180 -17.14 19.44 -7.81
C HIS A 180 -16.47 18.14 -7.32
N ALA A 181 -15.22 18.18 -6.89
CA ALA A 181 -14.58 17.00 -6.29
C ALA A 181 -15.26 16.62 -4.96
N PRO A 182 -15.35 15.32 -4.65
CA PRO A 182 -15.95 14.88 -3.40
C PRO A 182 -15.04 15.23 -2.21
N LYS A 183 -15.64 15.56 -1.08
CA LYS A 183 -14.91 15.68 0.19
C LYS A 183 -14.56 14.29 0.70
N LEU A 184 -13.28 13.98 0.75
CA LEU A 184 -12.78 12.73 1.28
C LEU A 184 -12.36 12.90 2.75
N ASN A 185 -12.99 12.12 3.63
CA ASN A 185 -12.65 12.10 5.04
C ASN A 185 -11.88 10.80 5.34
N PHE A 186 -10.59 10.95 5.58
CA PHE A 186 -9.72 9.83 5.91
C PHE A 186 -9.45 9.77 7.41
N GLN A 187 -9.25 8.57 7.91
CA GLN A 187 -8.69 8.29 9.22
C GLN A 187 -7.20 7.98 9.05
N ALA A 188 -6.37 8.84 9.59
CA ALA A 188 -4.96 8.57 9.73
C ALA A 188 -4.75 7.57 10.88
N VAL A 189 -4.10 6.46 10.59
CA VAL A 189 -3.86 5.41 11.58
C VAL A 189 -2.38 5.13 11.66
N ARG A 190 -1.77 5.61 12.73
CA ARG A 190 -0.37 5.35 13.06
C ARG A 190 -0.20 3.88 13.44
N GLY A 191 0.94 3.31 13.08
CA GLY A 191 1.34 1.99 13.52
C GLY A 191 2.84 1.88 13.60
N GLN A 192 3.31 1.31 14.71
CA GLN A 192 4.71 0.98 14.91
C GLN A 192 4.90 -0.52 14.82
N VAL A 193 5.98 -0.94 14.15
CA VAL A 193 6.50 -2.30 14.23
C VAL A 193 7.83 -2.29 14.95
N THR A 194 8.14 -3.39 15.64
CA THR A 194 9.43 -3.66 16.25
C THR A 194 10.09 -4.80 15.49
N TYR A 195 11.38 -4.67 15.16
CA TYR A 195 12.11 -5.66 14.40
C TYR A 195 13.57 -5.76 14.80
N GLY A 196 14.21 -6.84 14.41
CA GLY A 196 15.61 -7.07 14.69
C GLY A 196 16.29 -7.97 13.67
N ASN A 197 17.62 -8.07 13.75
CA ASN A 197 18.42 -8.90 12.87
C ASN A 197 18.51 -10.32 13.45
N LEU A 198 18.23 -11.35 12.67
CA LEU A 198 18.34 -12.75 13.09
C LEU A 198 19.75 -13.15 13.52
N LYS A 199 20.79 -12.61 12.89
CA LYS A 199 22.17 -12.91 13.24
C LYS A 199 22.56 -12.43 14.64
N GLU A 200 21.88 -11.42 15.16
CA GLU A 200 22.14 -10.82 16.48
C GLU A 200 21.33 -11.50 17.59
N THR A 201 20.30 -12.26 17.23
CA THR A 201 19.36 -12.84 18.19
C THR A 201 19.72 -14.25 18.67
N LYS A 202 20.72 -14.93 18.05
CA LYS A 202 21.16 -16.30 18.39
C LYS A 202 20.00 -17.28 18.67
N THR A 203 18.97 -17.22 17.85
CA THR A 203 17.76 -18.03 18.05
C THR A 203 17.96 -19.48 17.60
N SER A 204 17.29 -20.39 18.29
CA SER A 204 17.27 -21.84 18.02
C SER A 204 16.65 -22.17 16.65
N PRO A 205 16.93 -23.33 16.02
CA PRO A 205 16.42 -23.72 14.72
C PRO A 205 14.90 -24.00 14.63
N GLN A 206 14.12 -23.70 15.66
CA GLN A 206 12.66 -23.92 15.68
C GLN A 206 11.84 -22.67 15.38
N HIS A 207 12.24 -21.90 14.39
CA HIS A 207 11.46 -20.75 13.93
C HIS A 207 10.30 -21.17 13.02
N PRO A 208 9.16 -20.45 13.05
CA PRO A 208 8.10 -20.71 12.10
C PRO A 208 8.61 -20.50 10.68
N THR A 209 8.40 -21.49 9.81
CA THR A 209 8.76 -21.39 8.38
C THR A 209 7.84 -20.47 7.58
N HIS A 210 6.83 -19.90 8.24
CA HIS A 210 5.81 -19.03 7.66
C HIS A 210 5.39 -17.96 8.66
N PRO A 211 4.91 -16.81 8.19
CA PRO A 211 4.38 -15.76 9.05
C PRO A 211 3.15 -16.20 9.83
N ILE A 212 3.02 -15.66 11.04
CA ILE A 212 1.85 -15.86 11.90
C ILE A 212 1.13 -14.52 12.05
N ASN A 213 -0.16 -14.50 11.76
CA ASN A 213 -1.02 -13.33 11.81
C ASN A 213 -2.12 -13.53 12.89
N GLY A 214 -2.49 -12.46 13.60
CA GLY A 214 -3.51 -12.52 14.66
C GLY A 214 -3.76 -11.15 15.27
N GLY A 215 -3.61 -10.99 16.57
CA GLY A 215 -3.62 -9.69 17.27
C GLY A 215 -2.43 -8.77 16.92
N GLY A 216 -1.65 -9.16 15.96
CA GLY A 216 -0.50 -8.57 15.33
C GLY A 216 -0.01 -9.52 14.27
N SER A 217 1.20 -9.32 13.73
CA SER A 217 1.83 -10.26 12.79
C SER A 217 3.28 -10.47 13.16
N TYR A 218 3.68 -11.73 13.30
CA TYR A 218 5.08 -12.12 13.37
C TYR A 218 5.54 -12.57 11.98
N ILE A 219 6.60 -11.97 11.48
CA ILE A 219 7.18 -12.27 10.18
C ILE A 219 8.66 -12.51 10.36
N GLU A 220 9.17 -13.58 9.78
CA GLU A 220 10.58 -13.85 9.69
C GLU A 220 11.00 -13.98 8.24
N THR A 221 12.14 -13.42 7.91
CA THR A 221 12.83 -13.53 6.62
C THR A 221 14.23 -14.09 6.88
N ASP A 222 15.02 -14.34 5.86
CA ASP A 222 16.40 -14.86 6.02
C ASP A 222 17.32 -13.97 6.85
N THR A 223 16.97 -12.69 7.04
CA THR A 223 17.86 -11.70 7.67
C THR A 223 17.27 -11.02 8.91
N GLN A 224 15.97 -10.98 9.03
CA GLN A 224 15.30 -10.20 10.08
C GLN A 224 13.98 -10.83 10.52
N TRP A 225 13.60 -10.53 11.73
CA TRP A 225 12.27 -10.77 12.27
C TRP A 225 11.54 -9.44 12.52
N LEU A 226 10.23 -9.46 12.50
CA LEU A 226 9.37 -8.31 12.73
C LEU A 226 8.11 -8.72 13.48
N ILE A 227 7.71 -7.90 14.45
CA ILE A 227 6.43 -8.01 15.16
C ILE A 227 5.68 -6.68 15.13
N GLY A 228 4.38 -6.73 14.96
CA GLY A 228 3.47 -5.57 14.98
C GLY A 228 2.28 -5.78 14.07
N ALA A 229 1.53 -4.71 13.86
CA ALA A 229 1.84 -3.35 14.30
C ALA A 229 0.86 -2.89 15.37
N THR A 230 1.25 -1.85 16.09
CA THR A 230 0.32 -1.08 16.92
C THR A 230 -0.70 -0.34 16.05
N TYR A 231 -1.75 0.17 16.67
CA TYR A 231 -2.86 0.80 15.97
C TYR A 231 -3.37 2.00 16.77
N ASP A 232 -2.84 3.18 16.42
CA ASP A 232 -3.17 4.43 17.10
C ASP A 232 -3.86 5.39 16.12
N ARG A 233 -5.05 5.86 16.50
CA ARG A 233 -5.84 6.79 15.70
C ARG A 233 -5.51 8.22 16.12
N ASP A 234 -5.63 9.13 15.17
CA ASP A 234 -5.48 10.57 15.39
C ASP A 234 -4.08 11.00 15.88
N ASN A 235 -3.11 10.10 15.81
CA ASN A 235 -1.70 10.38 16.07
C ASN A 235 -0.92 10.39 14.76
N LEU A 236 -0.28 11.51 14.45
CA LEU A 236 0.51 11.71 13.22
C LEU A 236 2.03 11.70 13.48
N SER A 237 2.47 11.45 14.71
CA SER A 237 3.89 11.39 15.04
C SER A 237 4.55 10.19 14.35
N LEU A 238 5.67 10.44 13.69
CA LEU A 238 6.53 9.41 13.12
C LEU A 238 7.64 8.96 14.08
N GLU A 239 7.70 9.58 15.25
CA GLU A 239 8.69 9.20 16.28
C GLU A 239 8.31 7.86 16.90
N PRO A 240 9.26 6.92 17.01
CA PRO A 240 9.05 5.67 17.74
C PRO A 240 8.72 5.89 19.21
N SER A 241 7.82 5.06 19.74
CA SER A 241 7.40 5.09 21.14
C SER A 241 7.83 3.81 21.85
N ILE A 242 8.36 3.97 23.06
CA ILE A 242 8.68 2.84 23.96
C ILE A 242 7.40 2.07 24.34
N ARG A 243 6.28 2.77 24.53
CA ARG A 243 4.98 2.15 24.78
C ARG A 243 4.59 1.20 23.66
N ASP A 244 4.67 1.65 22.40
CA ASP A 244 4.36 0.81 21.24
C ASP A 244 5.31 -0.40 21.12
N GLN A 245 6.58 -0.23 21.54
CA GLN A 245 7.52 -1.34 21.57
C GLN A 245 7.11 -2.39 22.61
N VAL A 246 6.66 -1.97 23.79
CA VAL A 246 6.13 -2.86 24.85
C VAL A 246 4.86 -3.55 24.34
N ASP A 247 3.91 -2.81 23.77
CA ASP A 247 2.67 -3.36 23.18
C ASP A 247 2.99 -4.40 22.09
N ASN A 248 4.03 -4.19 21.29
CA ASN A 248 4.46 -5.15 20.28
C ASN A 248 5.08 -6.41 20.91
N PHE A 249 5.81 -6.28 22.00
CA PHE A 249 6.33 -7.44 22.73
C PHE A 249 5.20 -8.27 23.36
N GLU A 250 4.21 -7.64 23.99
CA GLU A 250 3.01 -8.33 24.51
C GLU A 250 2.23 -9.06 23.39
N ARG A 251 2.14 -8.47 22.18
CA ARG A 251 1.57 -9.14 21.01
C ARG A 251 2.37 -10.38 20.62
N LEU A 252 3.69 -10.30 20.70
CA LEU A 252 4.57 -11.42 20.41
C LEU A 252 4.35 -12.56 21.42
N GLU A 253 4.28 -12.24 22.73
CA GLU A 253 4.00 -13.22 23.79
C GLU A 253 2.66 -13.94 23.57
N ASN A 254 1.63 -13.19 23.17
CA ASN A 254 0.31 -13.76 22.90
C ASN A 254 0.24 -14.58 21.59
N LEU A 255 1.03 -14.23 20.58
CA LEU A 255 0.96 -14.82 19.25
C LEU A 255 1.89 -16.01 19.09
N VAL A 256 3.13 -15.90 19.61
CA VAL A 256 4.22 -16.89 19.48
C VAL A 256 5.06 -16.91 20.76
N PRO A 257 4.55 -17.43 21.88
CA PRO A 257 5.21 -17.34 23.20
C PRO A 257 6.63 -17.89 23.22
N ASP A 258 6.89 -18.99 22.52
CA ASP A 258 8.24 -19.59 22.46
C ASP A 258 9.27 -18.66 21.79
N ILE A 259 8.84 -17.89 20.80
CA ILE A 259 9.67 -16.88 20.13
C ILE A 259 9.85 -15.65 21.04
N ALA A 260 8.80 -15.26 21.75
CA ALA A 260 8.86 -14.13 22.69
C ALA A 260 9.91 -14.40 23.78
N GLU A 261 9.93 -15.61 24.35
CA GLU A 261 10.94 -16.02 25.34
C GLU A 261 12.37 -15.91 24.77
N GLN A 262 12.57 -16.39 23.54
CA GLN A 262 13.87 -16.32 22.86
C GLN A 262 14.31 -14.89 22.55
N LEU A 263 13.38 -14.00 22.19
CA LEU A 263 13.66 -12.62 21.82
C LEU A 263 13.70 -11.66 23.01
N LYS A 264 13.19 -12.07 24.18
CA LYS A 264 13.16 -11.24 25.39
C LYS A 264 14.52 -10.59 25.75
N PRO A 265 15.67 -11.33 25.73
CA PRO A 265 16.97 -10.72 26.00
C PRO A 265 17.36 -9.64 24.97
N THR A 266 16.85 -9.73 23.73
CA THR A 266 17.10 -8.73 22.68
C THR A 266 16.34 -7.43 22.96
N PHE A 267 15.10 -7.53 23.44
CA PHE A 267 14.32 -6.39 23.90
C PHE A 267 14.92 -5.74 25.13
N GLU A 268 15.27 -6.51 26.15
CA GLU A 268 15.86 -6.02 27.42
C GLU A 268 17.19 -5.29 27.21
N ARG A 269 18.01 -5.73 26.25
CA ARG A 269 19.26 -5.08 25.89
C ARG A 269 19.13 -3.90 24.95
N GLY A 270 17.91 -3.57 24.49
CA GLY A 270 17.66 -2.47 23.57
C GLY A 270 18.25 -2.68 22.17
N LEU A 271 18.40 -3.93 21.73
CA LEU A 271 18.95 -4.29 20.42
C LEU A 271 17.88 -4.35 19.31
N VAL A 272 16.65 -4.00 19.65
CA VAL A 272 15.55 -3.93 18.69
C VAL A 272 15.51 -2.57 18.00
N LYS A 273 14.94 -2.56 16.79
CA LYS A 273 14.68 -1.36 16.00
C LYS A 273 13.17 -1.16 15.88
N ASN A 274 12.76 0.06 15.67
CA ASN A 274 11.36 0.41 15.46
C ASN A 274 11.20 1.14 14.15
N TRP A 275 10.07 0.91 13.47
CA TRP A 275 9.64 1.66 12.31
C TRP A 275 8.20 2.10 12.52
N VAL A 276 7.89 3.32 12.10
CA VAL A 276 6.58 3.94 12.25
C VAL A 276 6.05 4.37 10.89
N GLY A 277 4.77 4.12 10.62
CA GLY A 277 4.09 4.62 9.45
C GLY A 277 2.64 4.99 9.71
N ILE A 278 2.12 5.90 8.90
CA ILE A 278 0.73 6.37 8.99
C ILE A 278 -0.04 5.80 7.81
N ARG A 279 -1.06 5.01 8.12
CA ARG A 279 -1.99 4.43 7.15
C ARG A 279 -3.13 5.41 6.88
N CYS A 280 -3.63 5.40 5.66
CA CYS A 280 -4.82 6.13 5.26
C CYS A 280 -6.00 5.15 5.14
N ALA A 281 -7.03 5.34 5.93
CA ALA A 281 -8.23 4.51 5.93
C ALA A 281 -9.48 5.34 5.69
N THR A 282 -10.44 4.78 4.99
CA THR A 282 -11.83 5.23 4.95
C THR A 282 -12.59 4.70 6.16
N THR A 283 -13.76 5.24 6.43
CA THR A 283 -14.64 4.77 7.51
C THR A 283 -15.07 3.31 7.31
N ASP A 284 -15.31 2.91 6.06
CA ASP A 284 -15.68 1.54 5.68
C ASP A 284 -14.47 0.61 5.48
N ARG A 285 -13.25 1.15 5.60
CA ARG A 285 -11.95 0.45 5.42
C ARG A 285 -11.75 -0.15 4.03
N LEU A 286 -12.50 0.31 3.03
CA LEU A 286 -12.33 -0.07 1.63
C LEU A 286 -11.53 1.00 0.88
N PRO A 287 -10.65 0.62 -0.05
CA PRO A 287 -9.98 1.55 -0.95
C PRO A 287 -10.95 2.38 -1.76
N ILE A 288 -10.46 3.47 -2.31
CA ILE A 288 -11.19 4.32 -3.25
C ILE A 288 -10.50 4.25 -4.60
N VAL A 289 -11.28 3.88 -5.63
CA VAL A 289 -10.81 3.79 -7.02
C VAL A 289 -11.85 4.42 -7.96
N GLY A 290 -11.39 5.19 -8.94
CA GLY A 290 -12.25 5.66 -10.02
C GLY A 290 -11.99 7.06 -10.50
N GLU A 291 -12.73 7.47 -11.51
CA GLU A 291 -12.68 8.80 -12.08
C GLU A 291 -13.53 9.76 -11.26
N ILE A 292 -12.95 10.90 -10.92
CA ILE A 292 -13.61 12.01 -10.22
C ILE A 292 -14.29 12.93 -11.24
N MET A 293 -13.54 13.28 -12.26
CA MET A 293 -13.95 14.06 -13.42
C MET A 293 -13.00 13.79 -14.58
N GLN A 294 -13.31 14.27 -15.76
CA GLN A 294 -12.54 14.00 -16.97
C GLN A 294 -11.02 14.18 -16.75
N GLY A 295 -10.27 13.11 -16.92
CA GLY A 295 -8.81 13.09 -16.79
C GLY A 295 -8.29 13.16 -15.34
N LEU A 296 -9.16 13.14 -14.32
CA LEU A 296 -8.75 13.10 -12.91
C LEU A 296 -9.25 11.83 -12.22
N TRP A 297 -8.32 10.99 -11.84
CA TRP A 297 -8.57 9.69 -11.21
C TRP A 297 -8.03 9.63 -9.78
N VAL A 298 -8.53 8.70 -9.00
CA VAL A 298 -8.05 8.41 -7.64
C VAL A 298 -7.87 6.91 -7.43
N CYS A 299 -6.78 6.54 -6.72
CA CYS A 299 -6.52 5.18 -6.24
C CYS A 299 -5.81 5.27 -4.89
N THR A 300 -6.57 5.28 -3.79
CA THR A 300 -6.04 5.63 -2.46
C THR A 300 -6.74 4.88 -1.33
N ALA A 301 -6.37 5.19 -0.08
CA ALA A 301 -6.99 4.67 1.15
C ALA A 301 -6.87 3.14 1.30
N MET A 302 -5.69 2.58 1.05
CA MET A 302 -5.43 1.15 1.14
C MET A 302 -5.45 0.59 2.58
N ALA A 303 -5.60 1.43 3.58
CA ALA A 303 -5.61 1.11 5.00
C ALA A 303 -4.39 0.25 5.42
N SER A 304 -4.61 -0.79 6.22
CA SER A 304 -3.57 -1.74 6.64
C SER A 304 -3.30 -2.89 5.65
N ARG A 305 -3.94 -2.84 4.46
CA ARG A 305 -3.89 -3.93 3.47
C ARG A 305 -3.32 -3.48 2.13
N GLY A 306 -2.42 -2.48 2.15
CA GLY A 306 -1.85 -1.92 0.94
C GLY A 306 -1.22 -2.97 0.02
N LEU A 307 -0.49 -3.94 0.58
CA LEU A 307 0.09 -5.05 -0.17
C LEU A 307 -0.97 -5.92 -0.88
N THR A 308 -2.11 -6.15 -0.23
CA THR A 308 -3.18 -6.96 -0.81
C THR A 308 -4.05 -6.17 -1.80
N PHE A 309 -4.29 -4.89 -1.52
CA PHE A 309 -5.25 -4.10 -2.31
C PHE A 309 -4.63 -3.34 -3.47
N ALA A 310 -3.42 -2.81 -3.33
CA ALA A 310 -2.87 -1.89 -4.32
C ALA A 310 -2.70 -2.52 -5.72
N PRO A 311 -2.18 -3.75 -5.88
CA PRO A 311 -2.09 -4.37 -7.19
C PRO A 311 -3.45 -4.59 -7.85
N LEU A 312 -4.45 -5.03 -7.08
CA LEU A 312 -5.82 -5.22 -7.56
C LEU A 312 -6.48 -3.88 -7.96
N CYS A 313 -6.36 -2.86 -7.11
CA CYS A 313 -6.93 -1.54 -7.34
C CYS A 313 -6.31 -0.85 -8.58
N ALA A 314 -5.01 -1.04 -8.80
CA ALA A 314 -4.31 -0.56 -9.98
C ALA A 314 -4.84 -1.22 -11.27
N GLU A 315 -5.05 -2.53 -11.27
CA GLU A 315 -5.65 -3.23 -12.40
C GLU A 315 -7.12 -2.86 -12.61
N LEU A 316 -7.86 -2.65 -11.51
CA LEU A 316 -9.24 -2.16 -11.59
C LEU A 316 -9.30 -0.77 -12.24
N LEU A 317 -8.46 0.16 -11.80
CA LEU A 317 -8.39 1.51 -12.39
C LEU A 317 -8.08 1.44 -13.88
N ALA A 318 -7.03 0.72 -14.24
CA ALA A 318 -6.62 0.60 -15.62
C ALA A 318 -7.70 -0.10 -16.48
N GLY A 319 -8.35 -1.14 -15.97
CA GLY A 319 -9.46 -1.81 -16.64
C GLY A 319 -10.67 -0.91 -16.86
N LEU A 320 -11.02 -0.06 -15.89
CA LEU A 320 -12.08 0.95 -16.02
C LEU A 320 -11.72 1.98 -17.10
N LEU A 321 -10.48 2.49 -17.08
CA LEU A 321 -10.00 3.49 -18.04
C LEU A 321 -9.98 2.96 -19.47
N HIS A 322 -9.62 1.70 -19.67
CA HIS A 322 -9.50 1.07 -21.00
C HIS A 322 -10.72 0.25 -21.42
N HIS A 323 -11.81 0.28 -20.63
CA HIS A 323 -13.02 -0.51 -20.89
C HIS A 323 -12.73 -2.02 -21.04
N GLU A 324 -11.78 -2.54 -20.28
CA GLU A 324 -11.41 -3.96 -20.27
C GLU A 324 -12.32 -4.78 -19.34
N ALA A 325 -12.19 -6.10 -19.40
CA ALA A 325 -12.82 -6.99 -18.42
C ALA A 325 -12.26 -6.70 -17.01
N LEU A 326 -13.15 -6.41 -16.07
CA LEU A 326 -12.78 -6.00 -14.72
C LEU A 326 -12.40 -7.21 -13.84
N PRO A 327 -11.45 -7.06 -12.91
CA PRO A 327 -11.03 -8.14 -12.03
C PRO A 327 -12.06 -8.48 -10.94
N LEU A 328 -13.08 -7.67 -10.77
CA LEU A 328 -14.14 -7.78 -9.77
C LEU A 328 -15.52 -7.72 -10.40
N ASN A 329 -16.50 -8.35 -9.78
CA ASN A 329 -17.89 -8.20 -10.18
C ASN A 329 -18.44 -6.78 -9.90
N ALA A 330 -19.54 -6.41 -10.55
CA ALA A 330 -20.11 -5.06 -10.50
C ALA A 330 -20.41 -4.58 -9.06
N ARG A 331 -20.80 -5.48 -8.14
CA ARG A 331 -21.09 -5.15 -6.73
C ARG A 331 -19.81 -4.73 -5.99
N LEU A 332 -18.71 -5.44 -6.18
CA LEU A 332 -17.42 -5.14 -5.56
C LEU A 332 -16.77 -3.89 -6.21
N VAL A 333 -16.89 -3.73 -7.52
CA VAL A 333 -16.47 -2.49 -8.21
C VAL A 333 -17.19 -1.28 -7.63
N LYS A 334 -18.52 -1.36 -7.46
CA LYS A 334 -19.32 -0.29 -6.85
C LYS A 334 -18.87 0.01 -5.41
N ALA A 335 -18.51 -1.01 -4.64
CA ALA A 335 -18.03 -0.85 -3.26
C ALA A 335 -16.66 -0.14 -3.18
N LEU A 336 -15.82 -0.21 -4.22
CA LEU A 336 -14.54 0.51 -4.29
C LEU A 336 -14.65 1.87 -4.99
N SER A 337 -15.75 2.13 -5.72
CA SER A 337 -15.89 3.32 -6.55
C SER A 337 -15.88 4.61 -5.75
N ILE A 338 -15.18 5.64 -6.28
CA ILE A 338 -15.25 7.02 -5.79
C ILE A 338 -16.68 7.58 -5.80
N GLN A 339 -17.55 7.04 -6.65
CA GLN A 339 -18.95 7.48 -6.77
C GLN A 339 -19.74 7.35 -5.45
N ARG A 340 -19.29 6.50 -4.49
CA ARG A 340 -19.90 6.42 -3.16
C ARG A 340 -19.72 7.69 -2.31
N TYR A 341 -18.80 8.58 -2.71
CA TYR A 341 -18.53 9.88 -2.09
C TYR A 341 -19.05 11.07 -2.90
N MET A 342 -19.46 10.84 -4.16
CA MET A 342 -20.07 11.90 -4.97
C MET A 342 -21.48 12.18 -4.42
N ARG A 343 -21.78 13.43 -4.15
CA ARG A 343 -23.14 13.84 -3.74
C ARG A 343 -24.13 13.54 -4.87
N LYS A 344 -25.25 12.92 -4.49
CA LYS A 344 -26.43 12.86 -5.38
C LYS A 344 -27.04 14.24 -5.56
#